data_9353d97e2196117f9bf043552321ebcc
#
_entry.id   9353d97e2196117f9bf043552321ebcc
#
_cell.length_a   1.000
_cell.length_b   1.000
_cell.length_c   1.000
_cell.angle_alpha   90.00
_cell.angle_beta   90.00
_cell.angle_gamma   90.00
#
_symmetry.space_group_name_H-M   'P 1'
#
loop_
_entity.id
_entity.type
_entity.pdbx_description
1 polymer ?
#
loop_
_entity_poly.entity_id
_entity_poly.type
_entity_poly.pdbx_seq_one_letter_code
_entity_poly.pdbx_strand_id
1 'polypeptide(L)'
;MAKTKLYIIRHGKTMFNTIGRAQGWSDTPLTAEGERGIHELGIGLRESGLTFTRAFSSDSGRTIQTMGIVLEELGLTGKIPYTFDKRIREWCFGSFDGAYGGDLFHGVIPRVLDVEDYKKLTLQELADGLVEVDTAGWAEPWEKLSGRILEGFTGIAKDVEASGGGNALVVSHSMTIGAFACLIDPSIILNPGVQNGSVTVVEYENGKFTIQALGDMSYRQVGAKILEE
;
A
#
# COMPACT_ATOMS: atom_id res chain seq x y z
N MET A 1 19.47 -17.06 -9.90
CA MET A 1 18.03 -16.85 -10.05
C MET A 1 17.80 -15.47 -10.63
N ALA A 2 16.72 -15.26 -11.37
CA ALA A 2 16.42 -13.93 -11.91
C ALA A 2 16.02 -13.02 -10.75
N LYS A 3 16.56 -11.79 -10.71
CA LYS A 3 16.21 -10.79 -9.69
C LYS A 3 14.75 -10.39 -9.87
N THR A 4 14.02 -10.34 -8.75
CA THR A 4 12.64 -9.87 -8.70
C THR A 4 12.57 -8.59 -7.91
N LYS A 5 11.93 -7.55 -8.48
CA LYS A 5 11.67 -6.29 -7.79
C LYS A 5 10.18 -5.98 -7.79
N LEU A 6 9.67 -5.66 -6.62
CA LEU A 6 8.30 -5.19 -6.43
C LEU A 6 8.32 -3.66 -6.31
N TYR A 7 7.63 -2.97 -7.21
CA TYR A 7 7.34 -1.55 -7.15
C TYR A 7 5.97 -1.39 -6.51
N ILE A 8 5.96 -1.20 -5.20
CA ILE A 8 4.75 -1.20 -4.39
C ILE A 8 4.25 0.24 -4.26
N ILE A 9 3.11 0.51 -4.87
CA ILE A 9 2.48 1.82 -4.97
C ILE A 9 1.37 1.91 -3.92
N ARG A 10 1.33 2.99 -3.11
CA ARG A 10 0.13 3.32 -2.37
C ARG A 10 -0.91 3.90 -3.34
N HIS A 11 -2.16 3.41 -3.26
CA HIS A 11 -3.27 3.92 -4.09
C HIS A 11 -3.38 5.45 -4.06
N GLY A 12 -4.01 6.03 -5.08
CA GLY A 12 -4.26 7.46 -5.21
C GLY A 12 -5.16 8.02 -4.10
N LYS A 13 -5.19 9.35 -3.95
CA LYS A 13 -6.00 10.04 -2.94
C LYS A 13 -7.50 9.81 -3.18
N THR A 14 -8.20 9.31 -2.16
CA THR A 14 -9.63 8.98 -2.21
C THR A 14 -10.49 10.06 -1.54
N MET A 15 -11.82 9.94 -1.69
CA MET A 15 -12.77 10.77 -0.95
C MET A 15 -12.56 10.65 0.57
N PHE A 16 -12.39 9.43 1.10
CA PHE A 16 -12.16 9.22 2.53
C PHE A 16 -10.85 9.82 3.01
N ASN A 17 -9.78 9.76 2.21
CA ASN A 17 -8.54 10.46 2.55
C ASN A 17 -8.75 11.98 2.64
N THR A 18 -9.57 12.55 1.76
CA THR A 18 -9.84 14.00 1.74
C THR A 18 -10.64 14.45 2.96
N ILE A 19 -11.60 13.66 3.42
CA ILE A 19 -12.46 14.02 4.56
C ILE A 19 -11.98 13.40 5.89
N GLY A 20 -10.78 12.81 5.91
CA GLY A 20 -10.15 12.29 7.13
C GLY A 20 -10.82 11.06 7.74
N ARG A 21 -11.45 10.21 6.92
CA ARG A 21 -12.05 8.97 7.40
C ARG A 21 -11.08 7.79 7.35
N ALA A 22 -11.14 6.91 8.34
CA ALA A 22 -10.44 5.64 8.36
C ALA A 22 -10.94 4.76 7.20
N GLN A 23 -10.03 4.29 6.36
CA GLN A 23 -10.35 3.53 5.16
C GLN A 23 -9.55 2.23 5.14
N GLY A 24 -10.10 1.23 5.77
CA GLY A 24 -9.57 -0.13 5.77
C GLY A 24 -10.19 -0.95 4.62
N TRP A 25 -11.14 -1.80 4.95
CA TRP A 25 -11.86 -2.59 3.95
C TRP A 25 -13.05 -1.86 3.33
N SER A 26 -13.55 -0.78 3.95
CA SER A 26 -14.45 0.16 3.27
C SER A 26 -13.75 0.81 2.07
N ASP A 27 -14.51 1.19 1.06
CA ASP A 27 -13.93 1.71 -0.18
C ASP A 27 -14.64 2.96 -0.68
N THR A 28 -13.86 3.90 -1.22
CA THR A 28 -14.36 5.08 -1.92
C THR A 28 -13.47 5.36 -3.14
N PRO A 29 -14.03 5.96 -4.22
CA PRO A 29 -13.27 6.24 -5.44
C PRO A 29 -12.15 7.23 -5.18
N LEU A 30 -11.21 7.28 -6.12
CA LEU A 30 -10.21 8.33 -6.20
C LEU A 30 -10.91 9.70 -6.39
N THR A 31 -10.27 10.75 -5.91
CA THR A 31 -10.67 12.12 -6.24
C THR A 31 -9.99 12.54 -7.56
N ALA A 32 -10.48 13.61 -8.21
CA ALA A 32 -9.81 14.15 -9.40
C ALA A 32 -8.33 14.53 -9.13
N GLU A 33 -8.02 15.01 -7.91
CA GLU A 33 -6.63 15.22 -7.46
C GLU A 33 -5.87 13.91 -7.33
N GLY A 34 -6.54 12.86 -6.81
CA GLY A 34 -5.96 11.54 -6.67
C GLY A 34 -5.65 10.91 -8.02
N GLU A 35 -6.57 10.98 -8.99
CA GLU A 35 -6.37 10.49 -10.35
C GLU A 35 -5.21 11.23 -11.03
N ARG A 36 -5.19 12.57 -10.97
CA ARG A 36 -4.07 13.37 -11.50
C ARG A 36 -2.74 12.93 -10.93
N GLY A 37 -2.65 12.75 -9.60
CA GLY A 37 -1.41 12.32 -8.95
C GLY A 37 -0.95 10.93 -9.38
N ILE A 38 -1.87 10.06 -9.81
CA ILE A 38 -1.52 8.74 -10.35
C ILE A 38 -1.13 8.82 -11.84
N HIS A 39 -1.73 9.72 -12.64
CA HIS A 39 -1.24 10.03 -13.98
C HIS A 39 0.20 10.57 -13.91
N GLU A 40 0.48 11.53 -13.02
CA GLU A 40 1.84 12.03 -12.76
C GLU A 40 2.81 10.88 -12.45
N LEU A 41 2.42 9.95 -11.56
CA LEU A 41 3.22 8.77 -11.22
C LEU A 41 3.46 7.87 -12.45
N GLY A 42 2.42 7.56 -13.21
CA GLY A 42 2.50 6.69 -14.40
C GLY A 42 3.45 7.26 -15.46
N ILE A 43 3.36 8.58 -15.72
CA ILE A 43 4.26 9.30 -16.62
C ILE A 43 5.71 9.20 -16.12
N GLY A 44 5.97 9.47 -14.84
CA GLY A 44 7.32 9.40 -14.28
C GLY A 44 7.90 7.97 -14.31
N LEU A 45 7.08 6.95 -14.09
CA LEU A 45 7.49 5.55 -14.25
C LEU A 45 7.84 5.24 -15.72
N ARG A 46 7.08 5.75 -16.69
CA ARG A 46 7.39 5.61 -18.12
C ARG A 46 8.72 6.26 -18.47
N GLU A 47 8.95 7.49 -18.04
CA GLU A 47 10.19 8.23 -18.29
C GLU A 47 11.43 7.60 -17.64
N SER A 48 11.24 6.85 -16.57
CA SER A 48 12.35 6.10 -15.94
C SER A 48 12.90 4.96 -16.82
N GLY A 49 12.21 4.59 -17.89
CA GLY A 49 12.60 3.48 -18.78
C GLY A 49 12.43 2.09 -18.15
N LEU A 50 11.79 2.00 -16.99
CA LEU A 50 11.53 0.72 -16.33
C LEU A 50 10.56 -0.13 -17.14
N THR A 51 10.83 -1.42 -17.21
CA THR A 51 9.93 -2.40 -17.83
C THR A 51 9.31 -3.26 -16.74
N PHE A 52 8.03 -3.59 -16.90
CA PHE A 52 7.28 -4.40 -15.96
C PHE A 52 6.71 -5.63 -16.67
N THR A 53 6.74 -6.77 -15.99
CA THR A 53 6.30 -8.06 -16.54
C THR A 53 4.97 -8.54 -15.96
N ARG A 54 4.58 -8.03 -14.79
CA ARG A 54 3.36 -8.39 -14.08
C ARG A 54 2.82 -7.21 -13.28
N ALA A 55 1.51 -7.25 -13.02
CA ALA A 55 0.82 -6.30 -12.17
C ALA A 55 -0.05 -7.02 -11.13
N PHE A 56 -0.09 -6.48 -9.91
CA PHE A 56 -0.90 -6.99 -8.80
C PHE A 56 -1.55 -5.82 -8.07
N SER A 57 -2.74 -6.03 -7.54
CA SER A 57 -3.32 -5.08 -6.58
C SER A 57 -4.15 -5.81 -5.52
N SER A 58 -4.47 -5.13 -4.42
CA SER A 58 -5.61 -5.59 -3.63
C SER A 58 -6.89 -5.50 -4.49
N ASP A 59 -7.95 -6.14 -4.04
CA ASP A 59 -9.24 -6.14 -4.75
C ASP A 59 -10.17 -4.96 -4.36
N SER A 60 -9.61 -3.91 -3.73
CA SER A 60 -10.33 -2.67 -3.43
C SER A 60 -10.45 -1.79 -4.68
N GLY A 61 -11.60 -1.14 -4.89
CA GLY A 61 -11.84 -0.29 -6.05
C GLY A 61 -10.78 0.81 -6.24
N ARG A 62 -10.33 1.44 -5.14
CA ARG A 62 -9.27 2.46 -5.18
C ARG A 62 -7.93 1.95 -5.69
N THR A 63 -7.57 0.71 -5.40
CA THR A 63 -6.31 0.10 -5.92
C THR A 63 -6.47 -0.34 -7.36
N ILE A 64 -7.65 -0.82 -7.74
CA ILE A 64 -7.99 -1.18 -9.12
C ILE A 64 -7.96 0.07 -10.01
N GLN A 65 -8.59 1.18 -9.59
CA GLN A 65 -8.54 2.45 -10.31
C GLN A 65 -7.09 2.95 -10.46
N THR A 66 -6.31 2.92 -9.37
CA THR A 66 -4.89 3.31 -9.40
C THR A 66 -4.09 2.47 -10.39
N MET A 67 -4.22 1.14 -10.36
CA MET A 67 -3.50 0.26 -11.29
C MET A 67 -3.93 0.50 -12.74
N GLY A 68 -5.22 0.73 -12.97
CA GLY A 68 -5.74 1.04 -14.31
C GLY A 68 -5.04 2.25 -14.94
N ILE A 69 -4.94 3.36 -14.19
CA ILE A 69 -4.26 4.58 -14.65
C ILE A 69 -2.77 4.32 -14.88
N VAL A 70 -2.08 3.64 -13.96
CA VAL A 70 -0.65 3.32 -14.12
C VAL A 70 -0.39 2.47 -15.37
N LEU A 71 -1.20 1.43 -15.60
CA LEU A 71 -1.07 0.56 -16.79
C LEU A 71 -1.37 1.32 -18.09
N GLU A 72 -2.32 2.24 -18.07
CA GLU A 72 -2.63 3.11 -19.23
C GLU A 72 -1.44 4.00 -19.58
N GLU A 73 -0.88 4.73 -18.61
CA GLU A 73 0.27 5.62 -18.82
C GLU A 73 1.52 4.87 -19.29
N LEU A 74 1.72 3.64 -18.83
CA LEU A 74 2.81 2.77 -19.28
C LEU A 74 2.53 2.09 -20.63
N GLY A 75 1.32 2.21 -21.19
CA GLY A 75 0.90 1.50 -22.39
C GLY A 75 0.87 -0.02 -22.20
N LEU A 76 0.61 -0.52 -20.99
CA LEU A 76 0.65 -1.93 -20.60
C LEU A 76 -0.74 -2.54 -20.39
N THR A 77 -1.82 -1.78 -20.56
CA THR A 77 -3.21 -2.27 -20.42
C THR A 77 -3.44 -3.48 -21.35
N GLY A 78 -3.80 -4.62 -20.76
CA GLY A 78 -4.03 -5.87 -21.49
C GLY A 78 -2.77 -6.53 -22.07
N LYS A 79 -1.58 -5.99 -21.84
CA LYS A 79 -0.32 -6.53 -22.37
C LYS A 79 0.49 -7.36 -21.37
N ILE A 80 0.25 -7.17 -20.08
CA ILE A 80 0.86 -7.97 -19.01
C ILE A 80 -0.24 -8.58 -18.13
N PRO A 81 0.01 -9.74 -17.49
CA PRO A 81 -0.92 -10.33 -16.54
C PRO A 81 -1.18 -9.37 -15.36
N TYR A 82 -2.46 -9.19 -15.01
CA TYR A 82 -2.90 -8.42 -13.85
C TYR A 82 -3.76 -9.29 -12.94
N THR A 83 -3.39 -9.40 -11.67
CA THR A 83 -3.99 -10.30 -10.68
C THR A 83 -4.36 -9.54 -9.40
N PHE A 84 -5.51 -9.88 -8.80
CA PHE A 84 -5.93 -9.38 -7.50
C PHE A 84 -5.48 -10.32 -6.38
N ASP A 85 -4.97 -9.75 -5.29
CA ASP A 85 -4.59 -10.51 -4.10
C ASP A 85 -5.18 -9.89 -2.83
N LYS A 86 -6.12 -10.60 -2.21
CA LYS A 86 -6.79 -10.16 -0.97
C LYS A 86 -5.82 -10.06 0.22
N ARG A 87 -4.68 -10.74 0.16
CA ARG A 87 -3.70 -10.74 1.24
C ARG A 87 -2.98 -9.39 1.37
N ILE A 88 -3.00 -8.55 0.33
CA ILE A 88 -2.43 -7.20 0.36
C ILE A 88 -3.48 -6.09 0.52
N ARG A 89 -4.70 -6.41 1.00
CA ARG A 89 -5.69 -5.42 1.46
C ARG A 89 -5.13 -4.59 2.60
N GLU A 90 -5.73 -3.43 2.83
CA GLU A 90 -5.45 -2.61 4.02
C GLU A 90 -5.84 -3.36 5.31
N TRP A 91 -5.41 -2.84 6.44
CA TRP A 91 -5.90 -3.29 7.73
C TRP A 91 -7.42 -3.14 7.79
N CYS A 92 -8.09 -4.08 8.43
CA CYS A 92 -9.53 -3.97 8.69
C CYS A 92 -9.71 -3.19 9.99
N PHE A 93 -10.42 -2.07 9.94
CA PHE A 93 -10.73 -1.28 11.13
C PHE A 93 -12.06 -1.72 11.79
N GLY A 94 -12.65 -2.81 11.32
CA GLY A 94 -13.87 -3.38 11.89
C GLY A 94 -15.01 -2.38 11.92
N SER A 95 -15.64 -2.20 13.07
CA SER A 95 -16.73 -1.24 13.31
C SER A 95 -16.33 0.23 13.11
N PHE A 96 -15.04 0.53 13.02
CA PHE A 96 -14.51 1.87 12.74
C PHE A 96 -14.19 2.12 11.27
N ASP A 97 -14.42 1.15 10.37
CA ASP A 97 -14.27 1.38 8.95
C ASP A 97 -15.25 2.46 8.47
N GLY A 98 -14.72 3.57 7.93
CA GLY A 98 -15.49 4.75 7.55
C GLY A 98 -15.74 5.76 8.68
N ALA A 99 -15.32 5.51 9.91
CA ALA A 99 -15.36 6.49 10.98
C ALA A 99 -14.32 7.62 10.76
N TYR A 100 -14.45 8.73 11.48
CA TYR A 100 -13.40 9.75 11.46
C TYR A 100 -12.10 9.17 12.03
N GLY A 101 -11.01 9.26 11.25
CA GLY A 101 -9.71 8.74 11.65
C GLY A 101 -9.17 9.42 12.91
N GLY A 102 -9.44 10.72 13.09
CA GLY A 102 -9.11 11.45 14.31
C GLY A 102 -9.77 10.85 15.56
N ASP A 103 -11.06 10.51 15.48
CA ASP A 103 -11.77 9.90 16.60
C ASP A 103 -11.19 8.52 16.95
N LEU A 104 -10.87 7.72 15.97
CA LEU A 104 -10.27 6.40 16.18
C LEU A 104 -8.86 6.51 16.76
N PHE A 105 -7.94 7.16 16.01
CA PHE A 105 -6.51 7.12 16.31
C PHE A 105 -6.07 8.10 17.40
N HIS A 106 -6.78 9.22 17.60
CA HIS A 106 -6.46 10.20 18.65
C HIS A 106 -7.46 10.20 19.81
N GLY A 107 -8.55 9.45 19.71
CA GLY A 107 -9.59 9.36 20.76
C GLY A 107 -9.73 7.97 21.34
N VAL A 108 -10.24 7.03 20.57
CA VAL A 108 -10.63 5.69 21.07
C VAL A 108 -9.40 4.86 21.42
N ILE A 109 -8.46 4.67 20.49
CA ILE A 109 -7.27 3.83 20.69
C ILE A 109 -6.43 4.31 21.87
N PRO A 110 -6.04 5.61 21.99
CA PRO A 110 -5.28 6.09 23.14
C PRO A 110 -5.98 5.87 24.48
N ARG A 111 -7.29 6.04 24.53
CA ARG A 111 -8.07 5.86 25.76
C ARG A 111 -8.11 4.40 26.21
N VAL A 112 -8.29 3.47 25.27
CA VAL A 112 -8.41 2.03 25.59
C VAL A 112 -7.06 1.45 25.98
N LEU A 113 -5.99 1.86 25.29
CA LEU A 113 -4.63 1.36 25.57
C LEU A 113 -3.86 2.18 26.60
N ASP A 114 -4.50 3.17 27.24
CA ASP A 114 -3.90 4.05 28.25
C ASP A 114 -2.57 4.69 27.79
N VAL A 115 -2.57 5.24 26.56
CA VAL A 115 -1.43 5.94 25.98
C VAL A 115 -1.80 7.37 25.59
N GLU A 116 -0.84 8.30 25.68
CA GLU A 116 -1.07 9.69 25.29
C GLU A 116 -1.17 9.88 23.77
N ASP A 117 -0.41 9.07 23.00
CA ASP A 117 -0.31 9.18 21.54
C ASP A 117 -0.18 7.80 20.93
N TYR A 118 -1.12 7.41 20.05
CA TYR A 118 -1.10 6.13 19.34
C TYR A 118 0.18 5.90 18.52
N LYS A 119 0.88 6.97 18.16
CA LYS A 119 2.16 6.90 17.40
C LYS A 119 3.32 6.32 18.22
N LYS A 120 3.17 6.22 19.54
CA LYS A 120 4.12 5.55 20.43
C LYS A 120 3.91 4.03 20.46
N LEU A 121 2.77 3.55 19.96
CA LEU A 121 2.45 2.12 19.90
C LEU A 121 3.27 1.42 18.82
N THR A 122 3.64 0.20 19.08
CA THR A 122 4.11 -0.73 18.06
C THR A 122 2.96 -1.09 17.12
N LEU A 123 3.26 -1.60 15.94
CA LEU A 123 2.22 -2.09 15.02
C LEU A 123 1.40 -3.22 15.63
N GLN A 124 2.01 -4.06 16.45
CA GLN A 124 1.32 -5.11 17.18
C GLN A 124 0.32 -4.54 18.18
N GLU A 125 0.76 -3.65 19.06
CA GLU A 125 -0.14 -3.01 20.04
C GLU A 125 -1.29 -2.27 19.35
N LEU A 126 -1.02 -1.60 18.22
CA LEU A 126 -2.06 -0.92 17.44
C LEU A 126 -3.06 -1.91 16.82
N ALA A 127 -2.60 -3.01 16.25
CA ALA A 127 -3.47 -4.02 15.64
C ALA A 127 -4.32 -4.72 16.70
N ASP A 128 -3.71 -5.13 17.81
CA ASP A 128 -4.41 -5.80 18.90
C ASP A 128 -5.39 -4.85 19.60
N GLY A 129 -5.03 -3.56 19.73
CA GLY A 129 -5.95 -2.53 20.22
C GLY A 129 -7.14 -2.27 19.30
N LEU A 130 -6.96 -2.37 17.97
CA LEU A 130 -8.08 -2.32 17.03
C LEU A 130 -9.05 -3.49 17.24
N VAL A 131 -8.55 -4.69 17.51
CA VAL A 131 -9.38 -5.86 17.83
C VAL A 131 -10.18 -5.62 19.13
N GLU A 132 -9.55 -5.03 20.15
CA GLU A 132 -10.20 -4.76 21.43
C GLU A 132 -11.38 -3.78 21.32
N VAL A 133 -11.25 -2.76 20.44
CA VAL A 133 -12.32 -1.76 20.26
C VAL A 133 -13.33 -2.14 19.18
N ASP A 134 -13.06 -3.17 18.38
CA ASP A 134 -13.95 -3.58 17.29
C ASP A 134 -15.14 -4.40 17.77
N THR A 135 -16.31 -3.78 17.79
CA THR A 135 -17.57 -4.44 18.15
C THR A 135 -18.14 -5.35 17.05
N ALA A 136 -17.62 -5.25 15.80
CA ALA A 136 -18.06 -6.09 14.69
C ALA A 136 -17.26 -7.40 14.58
N GLY A 137 -16.09 -7.49 15.24
CA GLY A 137 -15.26 -8.69 15.25
C GLY A 137 -14.56 -8.96 13.90
N TRP A 138 -14.29 -7.95 13.08
CA TRP A 138 -13.65 -8.07 11.77
C TRP A 138 -12.18 -7.64 11.77
N ALA A 139 -11.76 -6.82 12.74
CA ALA A 139 -10.37 -6.43 12.87
C ALA A 139 -9.48 -7.67 13.05
N GLU A 140 -8.28 -7.61 12.51
CA GLU A 140 -7.36 -8.74 12.52
C GLU A 140 -6.30 -8.54 13.62
N PRO A 141 -6.10 -9.51 14.55
CA PRO A 141 -4.98 -9.45 15.49
C PRO A 141 -3.65 -9.49 14.72
N TRP A 142 -2.60 -8.95 15.35
CA TRP A 142 -1.31 -8.77 14.68
C TRP A 142 -0.75 -10.05 14.05
N GLU A 143 -0.84 -11.18 14.72
CA GLU A 143 -0.34 -12.46 14.20
C GLU A 143 -0.99 -12.81 12.85
N LYS A 144 -2.32 -12.68 12.75
CA LYS A 144 -3.06 -12.95 11.52
C LYS A 144 -2.77 -11.90 10.45
N LEU A 145 -2.75 -10.63 10.83
CA LEU A 145 -2.53 -9.49 9.93
C LEU A 145 -1.13 -9.53 9.32
N SER A 146 -0.10 -9.67 10.15
CA SER A 146 1.30 -9.73 9.70
C SER A 146 1.58 -10.98 8.86
N GLY A 147 1.03 -12.13 9.25
CA GLY A 147 1.09 -13.36 8.48
C GLY A 147 0.47 -13.19 7.10
N ARG A 148 -0.76 -12.64 7.00
CA ARG A 148 -1.45 -12.36 5.75
C ARG A 148 -0.62 -11.45 4.83
N ILE A 149 -0.07 -10.36 5.37
CA ILE A 149 0.74 -9.40 4.61
C ILE A 149 2.00 -10.07 4.06
N LEU A 150 2.74 -10.77 4.92
CA LEU A 150 3.98 -11.43 4.53
C LEU A 150 3.73 -12.53 3.49
N GLU A 151 2.69 -13.33 3.66
CA GLU A 151 2.28 -14.35 2.68
C GLU A 151 1.88 -13.73 1.34
N GLY A 152 1.17 -12.59 1.36
CA GLY A 152 0.74 -11.88 0.16
C GLY A 152 1.93 -11.43 -0.67
N PHE A 153 2.82 -10.63 -0.09
CA PHE A 153 4.00 -10.13 -0.83
C PHE A 153 4.98 -11.24 -1.21
N THR A 154 5.14 -12.27 -0.36
CA THR A 154 5.96 -13.43 -0.68
C THR A 154 5.37 -14.24 -1.86
N GLY A 155 4.05 -14.43 -1.88
CA GLY A 155 3.37 -15.10 -2.97
C GLY A 155 3.54 -14.35 -4.30
N ILE A 156 3.37 -13.03 -4.29
CA ILE A 156 3.59 -12.16 -5.44
C ILE A 156 5.05 -12.28 -5.94
N ALA A 157 6.03 -12.15 -5.04
CA ALA A 157 7.43 -12.23 -5.41
C ALA A 157 7.80 -13.58 -6.03
N LYS A 158 7.29 -14.67 -5.46
CA LYS A 158 7.49 -16.03 -6.00
C LYS A 158 6.82 -16.23 -7.37
N ASP A 159 5.63 -15.64 -7.60
CA ASP A 159 4.97 -15.72 -8.91
C ASP A 159 5.79 -14.99 -9.99
N VAL A 160 6.34 -13.82 -9.67
CA VAL A 160 7.24 -13.08 -10.56
C VAL A 160 8.52 -13.87 -10.81
N GLU A 161 9.16 -14.42 -9.76
CA GLU A 161 10.38 -15.24 -9.87
C GLU A 161 10.14 -16.48 -10.75
N ALA A 162 9.04 -17.20 -10.54
CA ALA A 162 8.67 -18.39 -11.33
C ALA A 162 8.41 -18.06 -12.80
N SER A 163 8.07 -16.82 -13.11
CA SER A 163 7.82 -16.32 -14.47
C SER A 163 9.06 -15.76 -15.17
N GLY A 164 10.25 -15.94 -14.59
CA GLY A 164 11.51 -15.46 -15.13
C GLY A 164 12.07 -14.22 -14.45
N GLY A 165 11.44 -13.75 -13.37
CA GLY A 165 11.86 -12.55 -12.62
C GLY A 165 11.50 -11.24 -13.31
N GLY A 166 12.17 -10.16 -12.90
CA GLY A 166 11.96 -8.81 -13.41
C GLY A 166 11.20 -7.91 -12.45
N ASN A 167 10.65 -6.80 -12.94
CA ASN A 167 9.91 -5.85 -12.13
C ASN A 167 8.41 -6.14 -12.20
N ALA A 168 7.75 -6.06 -11.05
CA ALA A 168 6.30 -6.11 -10.94
C ALA A 168 5.74 -4.83 -10.33
N LEU A 169 4.61 -4.37 -10.86
CA LEU A 169 3.78 -3.33 -10.25
C LEU A 169 2.89 -3.96 -9.19
N VAL A 170 2.82 -3.35 -8.01
CA VAL A 170 1.92 -3.78 -6.94
C VAL A 170 1.21 -2.56 -6.37
N VAL A 171 -0.12 -2.53 -6.34
CA VAL A 171 -0.87 -1.45 -5.69
C VAL A 171 -1.49 -1.94 -4.39
N SER A 172 -1.15 -1.28 -3.30
CA SER A 172 -1.61 -1.61 -1.95
C SER A 172 -1.91 -0.33 -1.15
N HIS A 173 -1.81 -0.37 0.16
CA HIS A 173 -2.31 0.62 1.10
C HIS A 173 -1.25 1.05 2.11
N SER A 174 -1.48 2.17 2.76
CA SER A 174 -0.48 2.83 3.62
C SER A 174 0.01 1.96 4.78
N MET A 175 -0.92 1.45 5.60
CA MET A 175 -0.54 0.68 6.78
C MET A 175 -0.03 -0.71 6.41
N THR A 176 -0.57 -1.31 5.35
CA THR A 176 -0.09 -2.59 4.82
C THR A 176 1.32 -2.50 4.26
N ILE A 177 1.63 -1.46 3.47
CA ILE A 177 3.00 -1.21 2.97
C ILE A 177 3.95 -0.95 4.13
N GLY A 178 3.50 -0.15 5.09
CA GLY A 178 4.26 0.15 6.29
C GLY A 178 4.55 -1.08 7.14
N ALA A 179 3.54 -1.88 7.42
CA ALA A 179 3.72 -3.13 8.16
C ALA A 179 4.68 -4.09 7.44
N PHE A 180 4.54 -4.22 6.12
CA PHE A 180 5.47 -5.04 5.33
C PHE A 180 6.91 -4.53 5.43
N ALA A 181 7.13 -3.21 5.35
CA ALA A 181 8.45 -2.62 5.51
C ALA A 181 9.06 -2.92 6.90
N CYS A 182 8.27 -2.76 7.98
CA CYS A 182 8.71 -3.08 9.34
C CYS A 182 8.95 -4.58 9.56
N LEU A 183 8.22 -5.46 8.87
CA LEU A 183 8.48 -6.92 8.90
C LEU A 183 9.80 -7.29 8.22
N ILE A 184 10.25 -6.51 7.23
CA ILE A 184 11.56 -6.68 6.58
C ILE A 184 12.67 -6.09 7.45
N ASP A 185 12.47 -4.88 7.94
CA ASP A 185 13.43 -4.14 8.76
C ASP A 185 12.73 -3.49 9.96
N PRO A 186 12.81 -4.12 11.16
CA PRO A 186 12.19 -3.60 12.38
C PRO A 186 12.72 -2.23 12.85
N SER A 187 13.81 -1.72 12.28
CA SER A 187 14.34 -0.39 12.61
C SER A 187 13.56 0.75 11.94
N ILE A 188 12.70 0.43 10.98
CA ILE A 188 11.89 1.42 10.25
C ILE A 188 10.81 1.98 11.17
N ILE A 189 10.78 3.30 11.28
CA ILE A 189 9.72 4.05 11.98
C ILE A 189 8.84 4.72 10.92
N LEU A 190 7.57 4.30 10.87
CA LEU A 190 6.59 4.82 9.92
C LEU A 190 5.73 5.93 10.55
N ASN A 191 6.28 7.12 10.62
CA ASN A 191 5.50 8.27 11.06
C ASN A 191 6.00 9.56 10.37
N PRO A 192 5.25 10.14 9.46
CA PRO A 192 3.97 9.67 8.91
C PRO A 192 4.13 8.43 8.00
N GLY A 193 3.01 7.71 7.74
CA GLY A 193 3.02 6.59 6.77
C GLY A 193 3.32 7.04 5.34
N VAL A 194 3.45 6.10 4.40
CA VAL A 194 3.75 6.40 3.00
C VAL A 194 2.64 7.24 2.34
N GLN A 195 3.00 8.19 1.48
CA GLN A 195 2.07 9.12 0.82
C GLN A 195 1.28 8.44 -0.33
N ASN A 196 0.09 8.96 -0.67
CA ASN A 196 -0.66 8.50 -1.84
C ASN A 196 0.16 8.68 -3.13
N GLY A 197 0.23 7.63 -3.95
CA GLY A 197 1.03 7.62 -5.17
C GLY A 197 2.54 7.53 -4.94
N SER A 198 3.00 7.26 -3.72
CA SER A 198 4.42 6.94 -3.47
C SER A 198 4.75 5.51 -3.90
N VAL A 199 6.03 5.26 -4.18
CA VAL A 199 6.57 3.97 -4.58
C VAL A 199 7.53 3.45 -3.53
N THR A 200 7.29 2.24 -3.04
CA THR A 200 8.24 1.49 -2.21
C THR A 200 8.84 0.39 -3.07
N VAL A 201 10.16 0.36 -3.21
CA VAL A 201 10.86 -0.63 -4.03
C VAL A 201 11.49 -1.67 -3.14
N VAL A 202 11.11 -2.93 -3.36
CA VAL A 202 11.61 -4.06 -2.58
C VAL A 202 12.16 -5.11 -3.55
N GLU A 203 13.41 -5.53 -3.32
CA GLU A 203 14.07 -6.62 -4.04
C GLU A 203 13.83 -7.95 -3.30
N TYR A 204 13.51 -8.99 -4.05
CA TYR A 204 13.37 -10.35 -3.53
C TYR A 204 14.39 -11.25 -4.19
N GLU A 205 15.25 -11.87 -3.39
CA GLU A 205 16.30 -12.78 -3.84
C GLU A 205 16.54 -13.86 -2.77
N ASN A 206 16.63 -15.11 -3.20
CA ASN A 206 16.92 -16.25 -2.31
C ASN A 206 15.99 -16.36 -1.08
N GLY A 207 14.71 -16.03 -1.25
CA GLY A 207 13.71 -16.09 -0.18
C GLY A 207 13.72 -14.90 0.79
N LYS A 208 14.51 -13.87 0.51
CA LYS A 208 14.66 -12.67 1.38
C LYS A 208 14.26 -11.40 0.65
N PHE A 209 13.65 -10.51 1.39
CA PHE A 209 13.33 -9.16 0.94
C PHE A 209 14.39 -8.16 1.39
N THR A 210 14.67 -7.17 0.55
CA THR A 210 15.53 -6.02 0.86
C THR A 210 14.87 -4.74 0.34
N ILE A 211 14.68 -3.75 1.21
CA ILE A 211 14.08 -2.48 0.82
C ILE A 211 15.15 -1.64 0.12
N GLN A 212 14.84 -1.19 -1.09
CA GLN A 212 15.71 -0.32 -1.90
C GLN A 212 15.27 1.15 -1.79
N ALA A 213 13.97 1.40 -1.68
CA ALA A 213 13.39 2.71 -1.46
C ALA A 213 12.06 2.56 -0.69
N LEU A 214 11.74 3.51 0.19
CA LEU A 214 10.51 3.52 0.97
C LEU A 214 9.77 4.84 0.73
N GLY A 215 8.57 4.75 0.16
CA GLY A 215 7.69 5.91 -0.01
C GLY A 215 8.22 6.97 -0.97
N ASP A 216 8.98 6.58 -1.99
CA ASP A 216 9.58 7.49 -2.97
C ASP A 216 8.51 8.22 -3.79
N MET A 217 8.61 9.55 -3.83
CA MET A 217 7.73 10.46 -4.59
C MET A 217 8.39 10.98 -5.87
N SER A 218 9.64 10.61 -6.16
CA SER A 218 10.40 11.17 -7.28
C SER A 218 9.76 10.90 -8.64
N TYR A 219 9.20 9.71 -8.84
CA TYR A 219 8.47 9.38 -10.09
C TYR A 219 7.30 10.33 -10.31
N ARG A 220 6.49 10.56 -9.27
CA ARG A 220 5.36 11.48 -9.35
C ARG A 220 5.82 12.92 -9.62
N GLN A 221 6.91 13.35 -8.98
CA GLN A 221 7.48 14.69 -9.18
C GLN A 221 7.99 14.89 -10.62
N VAL A 222 8.61 13.86 -11.22
CA VAL A 222 9.04 13.89 -12.63
C VAL A 222 7.83 14.03 -13.55
N GLY A 223 6.80 13.18 -13.36
CA GLY A 223 5.60 13.25 -14.21
C GLY A 223 4.83 14.58 -14.08
N ALA A 224 4.75 15.15 -12.87
CA ALA A 224 4.13 16.45 -12.66
C ALA A 224 4.82 17.56 -13.48
N LYS A 225 6.16 17.59 -13.49
CA LYS A 225 6.93 18.55 -14.29
C LYS A 225 6.67 18.43 -15.78
N ILE A 226 6.56 17.20 -16.29
CA ILE A 226 6.29 16.94 -17.71
C ILE A 226 4.90 17.41 -18.11
N LEU A 227 3.91 17.32 -17.23
CA LEU A 227 2.55 17.79 -17.49
C LEU A 227 2.41 19.32 -17.44
N GLU A 228 3.37 20.03 -16.83
CA GLU A 228 3.40 21.49 -16.75
C GLU A 228 4.09 22.14 -17.97
N GLU A 229 4.85 21.36 -18.75
CA GLU A 229 5.52 21.79 -19.99
C GLU A 229 4.60 21.67 -21.22
#